data_ee3a681b01a37c7c46a5b8ebb94d2a63
#
_entry.id   ee3a681b01a37c7c46a5b8ebb94d2a63
#
_cell.length_a   1.000
_cell.length_b   1.000
_cell.length_c   1.000
_cell.angle_alpha   90.00
_cell.angle_beta   90.00
_cell.angle_gamma   90.00
#
_symmetry.space_group_name_H-M   'P 1'
#
loop_
_entity.id
_entity.type
_entity.pdbx_description
1 polymer ?
#
loop_
_entity_poly.entity_id
_entity_poly.type
_entity_poly.pdbx_seq_one_letter_code
_entity_poly.pdbx_strand_id
1 'polypeptide(L)'
;METNEMTQNKYNATLAKYNTQLNDKDVAAQVSAIIGSKVAENNTLDVKKFLFNCIDLTTLNTTDSDESVMKFTQNVNRFEESYPDLKNVAAICVYPCFAEIVKDTLEVEGVNIACVSAGFPSSQTFIEVKVAETAMAILD
;
A
#
# COMPACT_ATOMS: atom_id res chain seq x y z
N MET A 1 -14.06 34.90 -2.92
CA MET A 1 -14.18 34.59 -4.35
C MET A 1 -12.82 34.37 -5.03
N GLU A 2 -11.74 35.07 -4.67
CA GLU A 2 -10.42 34.96 -5.29
C GLU A 2 -9.72 33.58 -5.11
N THR A 3 -10.01 32.87 -4.02
CA THR A 3 -9.38 31.55 -3.76
C THR A 3 -9.83 30.44 -4.73
N ASN A 4 -11.04 30.56 -5.28
CA ASN A 4 -11.60 29.52 -6.16
C ASN A 4 -11.03 29.61 -7.59
N GLU A 5 -10.80 30.83 -8.10
CA GLU A 5 -10.21 31.03 -9.43
C GLU A 5 -8.72 30.65 -9.48
N MET A 6 -7.94 30.97 -8.43
CA MET A 6 -6.54 30.58 -8.33
C MET A 6 -6.36 29.05 -8.23
N THR A 7 -7.23 28.37 -7.49
CA THR A 7 -7.21 26.91 -7.35
C THR A 7 -7.54 26.23 -8.68
N GLN A 8 -8.56 26.72 -9.39
CA GLN A 8 -8.96 26.18 -10.69
C GLN A 8 -7.87 26.35 -11.76
N ASN A 9 -7.16 27.47 -11.73
CA ASN A 9 -6.05 27.73 -12.65
C ASN A 9 -4.86 26.80 -12.41
N LYS A 10 -4.57 26.47 -11.14
CA LYS A 10 -3.51 25.50 -10.76
C LYS A 10 -3.79 24.10 -11.31
N TYR A 11 -5.01 23.61 -11.18
CA TYR A 11 -5.37 22.27 -11.69
C TYR A 11 -5.40 22.24 -13.22
N ASN A 12 -5.94 23.25 -13.88
CA ASN A 12 -5.95 23.37 -15.33
C ASN A 12 -4.53 23.41 -15.90
N ALA A 13 -3.62 24.17 -15.29
CA ALA A 13 -2.22 24.23 -15.69
C ALA A 13 -1.49 22.89 -15.51
N THR A 14 -1.88 22.09 -14.50
CA THR A 14 -1.33 20.76 -14.31
C THR A 14 -1.90 19.77 -15.34
N LEU A 15 -3.21 19.76 -15.55
CA LEU A 15 -3.87 18.88 -16.52
C LEU A 15 -3.40 19.14 -17.96
N ALA A 16 -3.11 20.40 -18.31
CA ALA A 16 -2.60 20.75 -19.63
C ALA A 16 -1.23 20.11 -19.99
N LYS A 17 -0.50 19.60 -19.01
CA LYS A 17 0.76 18.87 -19.22
C LYS A 17 0.57 17.43 -19.67
N TYR A 18 -0.63 16.90 -19.58
CA TYR A 18 -0.94 15.50 -19.84
C TYR A 18 -2.03 15.38 -20.91
N ASN A 19 -2.00 14.29 -21.66
CA ASN A 19 -3.11 13.96 -22.54
C ASN A 19 -4.26 13.41 -21.69
N THR A 20 -5.32 14.21 -21.55
CA THR A 20 -6.54 13.84 -20.83
C THR A 20 -7.63 13.26 -21.72
N GLN A 21 -7.38 13.21 -23.05
CA GLN A 21 -8.30 12.65 -24.05
C GLN A 21 -8.02 11.16 -24.25
N LEU A 22 -8.26 10.36 -23.19
CA LEU A 22 -8.08 8.93 -23.19
C LEU A 22 -9.39 8.24 -23.56
N ASN A 23 -9.30 7.10 -24.25
CA ASN A 23 -10.42 6.21 -24.48
C ASN A 23 -10.00 4.75 -24.19
N ASP A 24 -10.97 3.92 -23.83
CA ASP A 24 -10.72 2.55 -23.36
C ASP A 24 -10.03 1.69 -24.42
N LYS A 25 -10.34 1.90 -25.71
CA LYS A 25 -9.77 1.12 -26.81
C LYS A 25 -8.26 1.38 -26.96
N ASP A 26 -7.84 2.64 -26.89
CA ASP A 26 -6.42 3.00 -27.00
C ASP A 26 -5.63 2.56 -25.78
N VAL A 27 -6.23 2.68 -24.57
CA VAL A 27 -5.63 2.17 -23.33
C VAL A 27 -5.47 0.65 -23.40
N ALA A 28 -6.51 -0.08 -23.81
CA ALA A 28 -6.45 -1.53 -23.96
C ALA A 28 -5.39 -1.97 -24.99
N ALA A 29 -5.25 -1.25 -26.09
CA ALA A 29 -4.22 -1.54 -27.09
C ALA A 29 -2.79 -1.33 -26.52
N GLN A 30 -2.56 -0.24 -25.79
CA GLN A 30 -1.28 0.02 -25.13
C GLN A 30 -0.97 -1.05 -24.08
N VAL A 31 -1.92 -1.41 -23.22
CA VAL A 31 -1.78 -2.49 -22.23
C VAL A 31 -1.42 -3.81 -22.92
N SER A 32 -2.13 -4.18 -23.99
CA SER A 32 -1.85 -5.41 -24.75
C SER A 32 -0.44 -5.41 -25.35
N ALA A 33 0.03 -4.28 -25.86
CA ALA A 33 1.39 -4.14 -26.40
C ALA A 33 2.46 -4.29 -25.28
N ILE A 34 2.24 -3.70 -24.12
CA ILE A 34 3.15 -3.84 -22.95
C ILE A 34 3.19 -5.31 -22.49
N ILE A 35 2.03 -5.95 -22.32
CA ILE A 35 1.94 -7.35 -21.91
C ILE A 35 2.68 -8.24 -22.94
N GLY A 36 2.39 -8.08 -24.23
CA GLY A 36 3.00 -8.88 -25.28
C GLY A 36 4.51 -8.75 -25.38
N SER A 37 5.07 -7.58 -25.03
CA SER A 37 6.51 -7.33 -25.13
C SER A 37 7.27 -7.62 -23.82
N LYS A 38 6.61 -7.52 -22.65
CA LYS A 38 7.31 -7.51 -21.36
C LYS A 38 7.07 -8.72 -20.45
N VAL A 39 5.98 -9.47 -20.66
CA VAL A 39 5.67 -10.60 -19.77
C VAL A 39 6.74 -11.69 -19.83
N ALA A 40 7.21 -12.07 -21.02
CA ALA A 40 8.23 -13.12 -21.15
C ALA A 40 9.56 -12.72 -20.50
N GLU A 41 9.97 -11.46 -20.66
CA GLU A 41 11.17 -10.88 -20.07
C GLU A 41 11.11 -10.87 -18.53
N ASN A 42 9.94 -10.55 -17.96
CA ASN A 42 9.75 -10.39 -16.53
C ASN A 42 9.26 -11.66 -15.81
N ASN A 43 8.91 -12.73 -16.52
CA ASN A 43 8.46 -13.99 -15.93
C ASN A 43 9.63 -14.89 -15.51
N THR A 44 10.58 -14.34 -14.78
CA THR A 44 11.75 -15.05 -14.24
C THR A 44 11.60 -15.29 -12.73
N LEU A 45 12.37 -16.23 -12.18
CA LEU A 45 12.38 -16.51 -10.75
C LEU A 45 12.87 -15.28 -9.95
N ASP A 46 13.88 -14.58 -10.45
CA ASP A 46 14.46 -13.42 -9.77
C ASP A 46 13.48 -12.25 -9.70
N VAL A 47 12.74 -11.99 -10.78
CA VAL A 47 11.68 -10.98 -10.76
C VAL A 47 10.57 -11.37 -9.79
N LYS A 48 10.18 -12.66 -9.73
CA LYS A 48 9.17 -13.13 -8.77
C LYS A 48 9.63 -12.98 -7.33
N LYS A 49 10.89 -13.30 -7.02
CA LYS A 49 11.49 -13.07 -5.69
C LYS A 49 11.51 -11.58 -5.34
N PHE A 50 11.88 -10.73 -6.29
CA PHE A 50 11.84 -9.28 -6.11
C PHE A 50 10.41 -8.77 -5.84
N LEU A 51 9.42 -9.21 -6.62
CA LEU A 51 8.02 -8.82 -6.44
C LEU A 51 7.46 -9.31 -5.09
N PHE A 52 7.88 -10.49 -4.62
CA PHE A 52 7.51 -10.97 -3.28
C PHE A 52 7.99 -9.99 -2.20
N ASN A 53 9.23 -9.52 -2.28
CA ASN A 53 9.78 -8.52 -1.36
C ASN A 53 9.18 -7.10 -1.53
N CYS A 54 8.31 -6.88 -2.52
CA CYS A 54 7.57 -5.62 -2.68
C CYS A 54 6.14 -5.69 -2.12
N ILE A 55 5.74 -6.81 -1.52
CA ILE A 55 4.37 -7.00 -1.01
C ILE A 55 4.18 -6.24 0.29
N ASP A 56 3.14 -5.43 0.36
CA ASP A 56 2.51 -5.01 1.60
C ASP A 56 1.51 -6.10 2.01
N LEU A 57 1.91 -6.97 2.93
CA LEU A 57 1.07 -8.06 3.38
C LEU A 57 -0.04 -7.52 4.27
N THR A 58 -1.26 -7.55 3.76
CA THR A 58 -2.37 -6.75 4.27
C THR A 58 -3.45 -7.61 4.92
N THR A 59 -3.91 -7.20 6.12
CA THR A 59 -5.17 -7.64 6.70
C THR A 59 -6.01 -6.42 7.08
N LEU A 60 -7.19 -6.33 6.49
CA LEU A 60 -8.14 -5.22 6.65
C LEU A 60 -9.56 -5.76 6.77
N ASN A 61 -9.72 -6.87 7.48
CA ASN A 61 -11.02 -7.48 7.69
C ASN A 61 -11.76 -6.80 8.85
N THR A 62 -13.07 -6.73 8.77
CA THR A 62 -13.90 -6.21 9.87
C THR A 62 -13.88 -7.09 11.11
N THR A 63 -13.36 -8.31 10.98
CA THR A 63 -13.21 -9.29 12.05
C THR A 63 -11.80 -9.37 12.61
N ASP A 64 -10.88 -8.50 12.17
CA ASP A 64 -9.54 -8.45 12.74
C ASP A 64 -9.60 -8.08 14.22
N SER A 65 -8.72 -8.70 14.99
CA SER A 65 -8.58 -8.51 16.43
C SER A 65 -7.09 -8.56 16.80
N ASP A 66 -6.74 -8.13 17.99
CA ASP A 66 -5.36 -8.20 18.51
C ASP A 66 -4.78 -9.61 18.35
N GLU A 67 -5.55 -10.62 18.69
CA GLU A 67 -5.12 -12.03 18.57
C GLU A 67 -4.89 -12.44 17.11
N SER A 68 -5.79 -12.05 16.20
CA SER A 68 -5.65 -12.40 14.77
C SER A 68 -4.47 -11.70 14.12
N VAL A 69 -4.25 -10.42 14.44
CA VAL A 69 -3.14 -9.62 13.93
C VAL A 69 -1.81 -10.11 14.52
N MET A 70 -1.77 -10.44 15.81
CA MET A 70 -0.60 -11.06 16.44
C MET A 70 -0.21 -12.35 15.70
N LYS A 71 -1.15 -13.27 15.48
CA LYS A 71 -0.90 -14.52 14.74
C LYS A 71 -0.43 -14.28 13.32
N PHE A 72 -1.01 -13.29 12.65
CA PHE A 72 -0.64 -12.88 11.32
C PHE A 72 0.83 -12.41 11.27
N THR A 73 1.24 -11.56 12.21
CA THR A 73 2.61 -11.07 12.35
C THR A 73 3.60 -12.19 12.71
N GLN A 74 3.22 -13.10 13.60
CA GLN A 74 4.03 -14.28 13.92
C GLN A 74 4.30 -15.20 12.71
N ASN A 75 3.38 -15.24 11.74
CA ASN A 75 3.62 -15.98 10.49
C ASN A 75 4.71 -15.30 9.64
N VAL A 76 4.78 -13.97 9.67
CA VAL A 76 5.84 -13.21 8.99
C VAL A 76 7.20 -13.45 9.66
N ASN A 77 7.26 -13.50 11.00
CA ASN A 77 8.48 -13.85 11.74
C ASN A 77 9.00 -15.24 11.35
N ARG A 78 8.11 -16.24 11.30
CA ARG A 78 8.46 -17.63 10.96
C ARG A 78 8.80 -17.86 9.49
N PHE A 79 8.48 -16.89 8.61
CA PHE A 79 8.73 -17.03 7.18
C PHE A 79 10.21 -17.25 6.87
N GLU A 80 11.11 -16.51 7.52
CA GLU A 80 12.55 -16.59 7.28
C GLU A 80 13.15 -17.94 7.71
N GLU A 81 12.59 -18.56 8.75
CA GLU A 81 12.99 -19.91 9.15
C GLU A 81 12.62 -20.95 8.09
N SER A 82 11.47 -20.75 7.44
CA SER A 82 10.96 -21.66 6.41
C SER A 82 11.60 -21.44 5.03
N TYR A 83 12.02 -20.21 4.75
CA TYR A 83 12.52 -19.79 3.43
C TYR A 83 13.75 -18.86 3.54
N PRO A 84 14.89 -19.37 4.06
CA PRO A 84 16.06 -18.53 4.36
C PRO A 84 16.69 -17.84 3.13
N ASP A 85 16.42 -18.35 1.93
CA ASP A 85 16.92 -17.79 0.66
C ASP A 85 15.99 -16.75 0.04
N LEU A 86 14.87 -16.44 0.70
CA LEU A 86 13.92 -15.42 0.24
C LEU A 86 13.88 -14.25 1.22
N LYS A 87 13.97 -13.04 0.67
CA LYS A 87 13.64 -11.85 1.45
C LYS A 87 12.17 -11.87 1.82
N ASN A 88 11.87 -11.44 3.01
CA ASN A 88 10.50 -11.30 3.51
C ASN A 88 9.71 -10.23 2.74
N VAL A 89 8.42 -10.10 3.05
CA VAL A 89 7.56 -9.04 2.51
C VAL A 89 8.08 -7.63 2.87
N ALA A 90 7.69 -6.61 2.12
CA ALA A 90 8.13 -5.23 2.37
C ALA A 90 7.53 -4.65 3.64
N ALA A 91 6.26 -4.96 3.91
CA ALA A 91 5.54 -4.43 5.05
C ALA A 91 4.38 -5.35 5.47
N ILE A 92 3.93 -5.18 6.71
CA ILE A 92 2.62 -5.61 7.20
C ILE A 92 1.71 -4.39 7.20
N CYS A 93 0.56 -4.49 6.53
CA CYS A 93 -0.41 -3.41 6.43
C CYS A 93 -1.70 -3.75 7.19
N VAL A 94 -2.06 -2.88 8.14
CA VAL A 94 -3.18 -3.07 9.07
C VAL A 94 -4.00 -1.78 9.25
N TYR A 95 -5.14 -1.88 9.93
CA TYR A 95 -5.80 -0.69 10.46
C TYR A 95 -4.93 -0.01 11.52
N PRO A 96 -4.97 1.33 11.66
CA PRO A 96 -4.12 2.09 12.58
C PRO A 96 -4.14 1.58 14.02
N CYS A 97 -5.30 1.15 14.51
CA CYS A 97 -5.46 0.62 15.87
C CYS A 97 -4.69 -0.68 16.17
N PHE A 98 -4.12 -1.32 15.16
CA PHE A 98 -3.30 -2.53 15.33
C PHE A 98 -1.80 -2.27 15.09
N ALA A 99 -1.37 -1.02 14.93
CA ALA A 99 0.03 -0.68 14.70
C ALA A 99 0.93 -1.16 15.88
N GLU A 100 0.52 -0.88 17.11
CA GLU A 100 1.22 -1.30 18.33
C GLU A 100 1.36 -2.84 18.41
N ILE A 101 0.30 -3.59 18.12
CA ILE A 101 0.33 -5.05 18.12
C ILE A 101 1.34 -5.60 17.12
N VAL A 102 1.38 -5.02 15.91
CA VAL A 102 2.36 -5.42 14.90
C VAL A 102 3.77 -5.10 15.36
N LYS A 103 4.01 -3.88 15.87
CA LYS A 103 5.30 -3.42 16.39
C LYS A 103 5.83 -4.32 17.51
N ASP A 104 4.97 -4.65 18.48
CA ASP A 104 5.36 -5.47 19.63
C ASP A 104 5.59 -6.95 19.28
N THR A 105 4.99 -7.42 18.16
CA THR A 105 5.06 -8.81 17.73
C THR A 105 6.13 -9.05 16.67
N LEU A 106 6.46 -8.05 15.85
CA LEU A 106 7.39 -8.18 14.72
C LEU A 106 8.83 -8.29 15.24
N GLU A 107 9.49 -9.42 14.95
CA GLU A 107 10.84 -9.75 15.40
C GLU A 107 11.89 -9.69 14.28
N VAL A 108 11.45 -9.77 13.01
CA VAL A 108 12.36 -9.80 11.85
C VAL A 108 12.71 -8.41 11.36
N GLU A 109 13.94 -8.24 10.90
CA GLU A 109 14.42 -6.98 10.33
C GLU A 109 13.97 -6.80 8.88
N GLY A 110 13.83 -5.54 8.44
CA GLY A 110 13.55 -5.21 7.04
C GLY A 110 12.10 -5.31 6.60
N VAL A 111 11.20 -5.72 7.50
CA VAL A 111 9.74 -5.63 7.30
C VAL A 111 9.23 -4.37 7.98
N ASN A 112 8.51 -3.53 7.25
CA ASN A 112 7.97 -2.28 7.76
C ASN A 112 6.53 -2.46 8.26
N ILE A 113 6.03 -1.47 9.01
CA ILE A 113 4.63 -1.39 9.41
C ILE A 113 3.96 -0.30 8.57
N ALA A 114 2.87 -0.64 7.92
CA ALA A 114 2.02 0.27 7.16
C ALA A 114 0.62 0.32 7.78
N CYS A 115 0.04 1.51 7.85
CA CYS A 115 -1.32 1.69 8.35
C CYS A 115 -2.19 2.42 7.35
N VAL A 116 -3.43 1.96 7.20
CA VAL A 116 -4.44 2.62 6.36
C VAL A 116 -5.09 3.78 7.13
N SER A 117 -4.35 4.85 7.31
CA SER A 117 -4.79 6.02 8.07
C SER A 117 -5.74 6.94 7.29
N ALA A 118 -6.25 7.98 7.96
CA ALA A 118 -7.09 9.05 7.42
C ALA A 118 -8.49 8.61 6.97
N GLY A 119 -9.10 7.66 7.72
CA GLY A 119 -10.48 7.23 7.52
C GLY A 119 -10.67 6.28 6.34
N PHE A 120 -9.74 5.35 6.17
CA PHE A 120 -9.84 4.29 5.14
C PHE A 120 -11.17 3.49 5.27
N PRO A 121 -11.80 3.05 4.15
CA PRO A 121 -11.36 3.23 2.75
C PRO A 121 -11.81 4.51 2.08
N SER A 122 -12.86 5.14 2.57
CA SER A 122 -13.54 6.23 1.85
C SER A 122 -13.04 7.62 2.22
N SER A 123 -12.34 7.77 3.32
CA SER A 123 -11.85 9.04 3.85
C SER A 123 -12.91 10.14 4.02
N GLN A 124 -14.19 9.76 4.17
CA GLN A 124 -15.32 10.68 4.32
C GLN A 124 -15.54 11.04 5.80
N THR A 125 -14.54 11.69 6.39
CA THR A 125 -14.60 12.16 7.78
C THR A 125 -13.88 13.51 7.93
N PHE A 126 -13.98 14.10 9.11
CA PHE A 126 -13.39 15.41 9.41
C PHE A 126 -11.86 15.36 9.37
N ILE A 127 -11.24 16.47 8.96
CA ILE A 127 -9.77 16.56 8.87
C ILE A 127 -9.12 16.35 10.24
N GLU A 128 -9.72 16.88 11.30
CA GLU A 128 -9.23 16.75 12.67
C GLU A 128 -9.17 15.29 13.12
N VAL A 129 -10.15 14.47 12.72
CA VAL A 129 -10.17 13.02 13.00
C VAL A 129 -9.05 12.32 12.24
N LYS A 130 -8.83 12.67 10.96
CA LYS A 130 -7.75 12.09 10.15
C LYS A 130 -6.38 12.40 10.73
N VAL A 131 -6.18 13.65 11.18
CA VAL A 131 -4.93 14.09 11.81
C VAL A 131 -4.70 13.35 13.12
N ALA A 132 -5.74 13.23 13.96
CA ALA A 132 -5.65 12.52 15.23
C ALA A 132 -5.31 11.03 15.02
N GLU A 133 -6.03 10.34 14.14
CA GLU A 133 -5.78 8.93 13.81
C GLU A 133 -4.34 8.70 13.31
N THR A 134 -3.88 9.56 12.37
CA THR A 134 -2.52 9.46 11.84
C THR A 134 -1.47 9.71 12.92
N ALA A 135 -1.70 10.69 13.79
CA ALA A 135 -0.78 10.98 14.90
C ALA A 135 -0.68 9.81 15.89
N MET A 136 -1.80 9.16 16.22
CA MET A 136 -1.82 7.98 17.07
C MET A 136 -1.03 6.83 16.44
N ALA A 137 -1.30 6.51 15.19
CA ALA A 137 -0.59 5.44 14.46
C ALA A 137 0.92 5.67 14.31
N ILE A 138 1.40 6.91 14.41
CA ILE A 138 2.85 7.23 14.40
C ILE A 138 3.47 7.06 15.78
N LEU A 139 2.69 7.32 16.83
CA LEU A 139 3.16 7.18 18.22
C LEU A 139 3.24 5.72 18.66
N ASP A 140 2.31 4.91 18.18
CA ASP A 140 2.26 3.45 18.37
C ASP A 140 3.36 2.77 17.57
#